data_110532b86184bae5585ba6a78788e99e
#
_entry.id   110532b86184bae5585ba6a78788e99e
#
_cell.length_a   1.000
_cell.length_b   1.000
_cell.length_c   1.000
_cell.angle_alpha   90.00
_cell.angle_beta   90.00
_cell.angle_gamma   90.00
#
_symmetry.space_group_name_H-M   'P 1'
#
loop_
_entity.id
_entity.type
_entity.pdbx_description
1 polymer ?
#
loop_
_entity_poly.entity_id
_entity_poly.type
_entity_poly.pdbx_seq_one_letter_code
_entity_poly.pdbx_strand_id
1 'polypeptide(L)'
;MSVVLELSDTNYSSFMEQTESIVFIDFYSPTCGPCQTLLTFLSILQEHYQDEDVIIAKVNVVKNPKLAQKFMVQSVPLSVVVGKDKMVKRAEVGLLSIDRYIKMIDKALGKGGFFAKLFG
;
A
#
# COMPACT_ATOMS: atom_id res chain seq x y z
N MET A 1 6.17 -17.28 6.63
CA MET A 1 4.78 -17.06 6.28
C MET A 1 4.50 -15.58 6.11
N SER A 2 3.94 -15.19 4.98
CA SER A 2 3.68 -13.79 4.68
C SER A 2 2.33 -13.38 5.26
N VAL A 3 2.30 -12.26 5.98
CA VAL A 3 1.08 -11.74 6.58
C VAL A 3 0.91 -10.28 6.18
N VAL A 4 -0.29 -9.92 5.74
CA VAL A 4 -0.63 -8.52 5.47
C VAL A 4 -0.68 -7.80 6.82
N LEU A 5 0.07 -6.72 6.92
CA LEU A 5 0.20 -5.98 8.17
C LEU A 5 -0.99 -5.06 8.39
N GLU A 6 -1.60 -5.15 9.59
CA GLU A 6 -2.66 -4.22 9.97
C GLU A 6 -2.06 -3.03 10.70
N LEU A 7 -2.11 -1.84 10.08
CA LEU A 7 -1.64 -0.62 10.71
C LEU A 7 -2.79 0.09 11.41
N SER A 8 -2.46 0.76 12.50
CA SER A 8 -3.44 1.46 13.32
C SER A 8 -2.89 2.79 13.80
N ASP A 9 -3.78 3.60 14.35
CA ASP A 9 -3.38 4.89 14.94
C ASP A 9 -2.31 4.73 16.03
N THR A 10 -2.26 3.54 16.67
CA THR A 10 -1.32 3.30 17.76
C THR A 10 0.01 2.70 17.32
N ASN A 11 0.07 1.98 16.19
CA ASN A 11 1.32 1.32 15.79
C ASN A 11 2.01 1.94 14.59
N TYR A 12 1.34 2.87 13.89
CA TYR A 12 1.85 3.41 12.63
C TYR A 12 3.21 4.10 12.79
N SER A 13 3.32 5.00 13.77
CA SER A 13 4.54 5.80 13.93
C SER A 13 5.75 4.92 14.23
N SER A 14 5.63 3.99 15.17
CA SER A 14 6.76 3.14 15.53
C SER A 14 7.12 2.19 14.38
N PHE A 15 6.12 1.68 13.67
CA PHE A 15 6.39 0.84 12.50
C PHE A 15 7.14 1.62 11.43
N MET A 16 6.70 2.84 11.10
CA MET A 16 7.33 3.64 10.05
C MET A 16 8.73 4.10 10.43
N GLU A 17 8.98 4.33 11.71
CA GLU A 17 10.33 4.68 12.17
C GLU A 17 11.32 3.54 11.99
N GLN A 18 10.86 2.31 12.11
CA GLN A 18 11.73 1.14 12.09
C GLN A 18 11.89 0.51 10.72
N THR A 19 10.89 0.65 9.84
CA THR A 19 10.96 0.01 8.54
C THR A 19 11.86 0.76 7.58
N GLU A 20 12.58 0.00 6.73
CA GLU A 20 13.37 0.55 5.64
C GLU A 20 12.82 0.09 4.30
N SER A 21 11.65 -0.56 4.32
CA SER A 21 11.02 -1.09 3.12
C SER A 21 10.06 -0.07 2.50
N ILE A 22 9.74 -0.29 1.23
CA ILE A 22 8.59 0.35 0.60
C ILE A 22 7.34 -0.20 1.26
N VAL A 23 6.35 0.66 1.54
CA VAL A 23 5.12 0.23 2.18
C VAL A 23 3.94 0.56 1.25
N PHE A 24 3.19 -0.47 0.89
CA PHE A 24 1.92 -0.31 0.18
C PHE A 24 0.81 -0.35 1.23
N ILE A 25 -0.03 0.67 1.27
CA ILE A 25 -1.10 0.76 2.27
C ILE A 25 -2.45 0.81 1.58
N ASP A 26 -3.34 -0.12 1.94
CA ASP A 26 -4.73 -0.14 1.51
C ASP A 26 -5.60 0.44 2.62
N PHE A 27 -6.19 1.61 2.37
CA PHE A 27 -7.16 2.20 3.28
C PHE A 27 -8.55 1.71 2.89
N TYR A 28 -9.23 1.05 3.81
CA TYR A 28 -10.50 0.40 3.54
C TYR A 28 -11.53 0.68 4.64
N SER A 29 -12.80 0.41 4.31
CA SER A 29 -13.89 0.38 5.27
C SER A 29 -14.52 -1.01 5.23
N PRO A 30 -14.97 -1.55 6.37
CA PRO A 30 -15.60 -2.89 6.41
C PRO A 30 -16.87 -3.00 5.58
N THR A 31 -17.54 -1.88 5.29
CA THR A 31 -18.80 -1.89 4.55
C THR A 31 -18.65 -1.53 3.07
N CYS A 32 -17.42 -1.39 2.59
CA CYS A 32 -17.14 -1.00 1.21
C CYS A 32 -17.00 -2.24 0.33
N GLY A 33 -17.86 -2.39 -0.67
CA GLY A 33 -17.82 -3.53 -1.59
C GLY A 33 -16.50 -3.67 -2.35
N PRO A 34 -16.07 -2.63 -3.09
CA PRO A 34 -14.79 -2.70 -3.80
C PRO A 34 -13.60 -2.93 -2.88
N CYS A 35 -13.66 -2.46 -1.63
CA CYS A 35 -12.61 -2.72 -0.64
C CYS A 35 -12.47 -4.21 -0.37
N GLN A 36 -13.58 -4.96 -0.35
CA GLN A 36 -13.54 -6.40 -0.09
C GLN A 36 -12.77 -7.12 -1.19
N THR A 37 -12.95 -6.71 -2.44
CA THR A 37 -12.19 -7.28 -3.56
C THR A 37 -10.71 -6.97 -3.42
N LEU A 38 -10.37 -5.72 -3.11
CA LEU A 38 -8.96 -5.33 -2.95
C LEU A 38 -8.31 -6.11 -1.81
N LEU A 39 -9.02 -6.34 -0.72
CA LEU A 39 -8.47 -7.13 0.40
C LEU A 39 -8.03 -8.52 -0.06
N THR A 40 -8.73 -9.13 -1.02
CA THR A 40 -8.30 -10.42 -1.55
C THR A 40 -7.02 -10.31 -2.37
N PHE A 41 -6.75 -9.15 -2.97
CA PHE A 41 -5.52 -8.93 -3.72
C PHE A 41 -4.31 -8.78 -2.81
N LEU A 42 -4.50 -8.32 -1.56
CA LEU A 42 -3.37 -8.02 -0.68
C LEU A 42 -2.53 -9.25 -0.36
N SER A 43 -3.16 -10.40 -0.15
CA SER A 43 -2.39 -11.61 0.09
C SER A 43 -1.60 -12.04 -1.14
N ILE A 44 -2.15 -11.82 -2.33
CA ILE A 44 -1.45 -12.10 -3.58
C ILE A 44 -0.24 -11.18 -3.72
N LEU A 45 -0.43 -9.89 -3.45
CA LEU A 45 0.67 -8.91 -3.49
C LEU A 45 1.74 -9.25 -2.46
N GLN A 46 1.32 -9.62 -1.25
CA GLN A 46 2.24 -10.00 -0.18
C GLN A 46 3.13 -11.17 -0.61
N GLU A 47 2.52 -12.18 -1.21
CA GLU A 47 3.26 -13.34 -1.69
C GLU A 47 4.17 -12.97 -2.87
N HIS A 48 3.70 -12.13 -3.76
CA HIS A 48 4.47 -11.68 -4.92
C HIS A 48 5.75 -10.95 -4.50
N TYR A 49 5.68 -10.17 -3.42
CA TYR A 49 6.81 -9.35 -2.96
C TYR A 49 7.52 -9.92 -1.73
N GLN A 50 7.28 -11.20 -1.39
CA GLN A 50 7.83 -11.77 -0.14
C GLN A 50 9.34 -11.74 -0.05
N ASP A 51 10.04 -11.77 -1.19
CA ASP A 51 11.51 -11.75 -1.23
C ASP A 51 12.06 -10.36 -1.57
N GLU A 52 11.24 -9.34 -1.50
CA GLU A 52 11.66 -7.98 -1.82
C GLU A 52 11.37 -7.03 -0.65
N ASP A 53 11.96 -5.86 -0.72
CA ASP A 53 11.86 -4.83 0.34
C ASP A 53 10.53 -4.09 0.24
N VAL A 54 9.44 -4.83 0.31
CA VAL A 54 8.09 -4.29 0.22
C VAL A 54 7.24 -4.89 1.33
N ILE A 55 6.53 -4.03 2.03
CA ILE A 55 5.57 -4.44 3.05
C ILE A 55 4.19 -4.08 2.55
N ILE A 56 3.28 -5.04 2.59
CA ILE A 56 1.87 -4.84 2.23
C ILE A 56 1.09 -4.65 3.53
N ALA A 57 0.40 -3.52 3.62
CA ALA A 57 -0.32 -3.14 4.83
C ALA A 57 -1.73 -2.68 4.50
N LYS A 58 -2.58 -2.68 5.51
CA LYS A 58 -3.95 -2.19 5.40
C LYS A 58 -4.32 -1.37 6.63
N VAL A 59 -5.26 -0.44 6.45
CA VAL A 59 -5.76 0.44 7.51
C VAL A 59 -7.29 0.49 7.42
N ASN A 60 -7.95 0.14 8.51
CA ASN A 60 -9.40 0.31 8.62
C ASN A 60 -9.67 1.77 9.00
N VAL A 61 -10.24 2.55 8.07
CA VAL A 61 -10.42 3.99 8.29
C VAL A 61 -11.46 4.31 9.36
N VAL A 62 -12.39 3.40 9.60
CA VAL A 62 -13.41 3.60 10.65
C VAL A 62 -12.78 3.53 12.03
N LYS A 63 -11.87 2.57 12.22
CA LYS A 63 -11.20 2.37 13.51
C LYS A 63 -10.00 3.28 13.71
N ASN A 64 -9.47 3.86 12.63
CA ASN A 64 -8.24 4.63 12.68
C ASN A 64 -8.41 6.00 12.03
N PRO A 65 -9.22 6.87 12.68
CA PRO A 65 -9.53 8.18 12.11
C PRO A 65 -8.31 9.10 12.00
N LYS A 66 -7.31 8.93 12.87
CA LYS A 66 -6.10 9.76 12.81
C LYS A 66 -5.29 9.46 11.55
N LEU A 67 -5.15 8.19 11.21
CA LEU A 67 -4.46 7.81 9.98
C LEU A 67 -5.26 8.24 8.75
N ALA A 68 -6.58 8.10 8.78
CA ALA A 68 -7.42 8.55 7.70
C ALA A 68 -7.24 10.05 7.45
N GLN A 69 -7.16 10.84 8.52
CA GLN A 69 -6.95 12.28 8.41
C GLN A 69 -5.53 12.59 7.91
N LYS A 70 -4.53 11.89 8.44
CA LYS A 70 -3.14 12.10 8.05
C LYS A 70 -2.94 11.92 6.55
N PHE A 71 -3.58 10.92 5.95
CA PHE A 71 -3.48 10.64 4.53
C PHE A 71 -4.59 11.31 3.71
N MET A 72 -5.41 12.13 4.35
CA MET A 72 -6.52 12.86 3.71
C MET A 72 -7.45 11.94 2.93
N VAL A 73 -7.82 10.81 3.56
CA VAL A 73 -8.68 9.82 2.93
C VAL A 73 -10.10 10.35 2.85
N GLN A 74 -10.58 10.58 1.63
CA GLN A 74 -11.95 11.07 1.38
C GLN A 74 -12.86 9.99 0.81
N SER A 75 -12.29 8.98 0.18
CA SER A 75 -13.04 7.85 -0.33
C SER A 75 -12.18 6.60 -0.29
N VAL A 76 -12.84 5.44 -0.19
CA VAL A 76 -12.18 4.15 -0.10
C VAL A 76 -12.64 3.25 -1.25
N PRO A 77 -11.80 2.31 -1.71
CA PRO A 77 -10.44 2.10 -1.22
C PRO A 77 -9.50 3.19 -1.70
N LEU A 78 -8.50 3.51 -0.90
CA LEU A 78 -7.40 4.38 -1.30
C LEU A 78 -6.11 3.57 -1.14
N SER A 79 -5.32 3.49 -2.20
CA SER A 79 -4.05 2.78 -2.18
C SER A 79 -2.91 3.77 -2.22
N VAL A 80 -1.96 3.64 -1.30
CA VAL A 80 -0.84 4.56 -1.16
C VAL A 80 0.46 3.77 -1.16
N VAL A 81 1.43 4.22 -1.93
CA VAL A 81 2.79 3.67 -1.90
C VAL A 81 3.70 4.68 -1.23
N VAL A 82 4.31 4.27 -0.12
CA VAL A 82 5.27 5.08 0.62
C VAL A 82 6.67 4.54 0.34
N GLY A 83 7.56 5.42 -0.09
CA GLY A 83 8.93 5.03 -0.43
C GLY A 83 9.80 4.81 0.80
N LYS A 84 11.04 4.36 0.55
CA LYS A 84 12.01 4.16 1.62
C LYS A 84 12.37 5.46 2.32
N ASP A 85 12.21 6.59 1.62
CA ASP A 85 12.42 7.92 2.19
C ASP A 85 11.23 8.42 3.02
N LYS A 86 10.24 7.57 3.25
CA LYS A 86 9.02 7.85 4.03
C LYS A 86 8.08 8.83 3.34
N MET A 87 8.28 9.09 2.06
CA MET A 87 7.41 10.00 1.30
C MET A 87 6.43 9.22 0.44
N VAL A 88 5.22 9.76 0.29
CA VAL A 88 4.21 9.18 -0.59
C VAL A 88 4.67 9.31 -2.04
N LYS A 89 4.78 8.18 -2.72
CA LYS A 89 5.18 8.14 -4.13
C LYS A 89 3.99 8.04 -5.06
N ARG A 90 2.90 7.44 -4.61
CA ARG A 90 1.70 7.26 -5.42
C ARG A 90 0.49 7.10 -4.52
N ALA A 91 -0.65 7.62 -4.96
CA ALA A 91 -1.93 7.42 -4.30
C ALA A 91 -3.00 7.26 -5.39
N GLU A 92 -3.83 6.23 -5.28
CA GLU A 92 -4.89 5.95 -6.26
C GLU A 92 -6.18 5.60 -5.54
N VAL A 93 -7.27 6.25 -5.94
CA VAL A 93 -8.60 6.01 -5.38
C VAL A 93 -9.32 4.96 -6.22
N GLY A 94 -10.05 4.07 -5.55
CA GLY A 94 -10.88 3.07 -6.21
C GLY A 94 -10.15 1.76 -6.45
N LEU A 95 -10.91 0.78 -6.92
CA LEU A 95 -10.39 -0.55 -7.19
C LEU A 95 -9.76 -0.58 -8.59
N LEU A 96 -8.50 -0.99 -8.63
CA LEU A 96 -7.75 -1.17 -9.87
C LEU A 96 -7.51 -2.67 -10.09
N SER A 97 -6.99 -3.02 -11.27
CA SER A 97 -6.55 -4.39 -11.52
C SER A 97 -5.30 -4.68 -10.69
N ILE A 98 -5.07 -5.95 -10.39
CA ILE A 98 -3.89 -6.33 -9.62
C ILE A 98 -2.59 -5.93 -10.34
N ASP A 99 -2.58 -5.98 -11.67
CA ASP A 99 -1.43 -5.55 -12.44
C ASP A 99 -1.10 -4.07 -12.23
N ARG A 100 -2.11 -3.24 -12.02
CA ARG A 100 -1.90 -1.82 -11.77
C ARG A 100 -1.21 -1.60 -10.42
N TYR A 101 -1.59 -2.37 -9.41
CA TYR A 101 -0.94 -2.30 -8.10
C TYR A 101 0.50 -2.77 -8.17
N ILE A 102 0.76 -3.83 -8.94
CA ILE A 102 2.12 -4.31 -9.14
C ILE A 102 2.97 -3.23 -9.82
N LYS A 103 2.43 -2.57 -10.83
CA LYS A 103 3.15 -1.47 -11.51
C LYS A 103 3.45 -0.32 -10.56
N MET A 104 2.51 0.04 -9.68
CA MET A 104 2.73 1.09 -8.70
C MET A 104 3.90 0.76 -7.78
N ILE A 105 3.93 -0.45 -7.28
CA ILE A 105 4.97 -0.90 -6.35
C ILE A 105 6.30 -1.07 -7.09
N ASP A 106 6.29 -1.69 -8.27
CA ASP A 106 7.51 -1.88 -9.06
C ASP A 106 8.16 -0.56 -9.43
N LYS A 107 7.36 0.45 -9.75
CA LYS A 107 7.88 1.77 -10.04
C LYS A 107 8.60 2.36 -8.83
N ALA A 108 8.04 2.19 -7.65
CA ALA A 108 8.69 2.65 -6.42
C ALA A 108 9.98 1.89 -6.13
N LEU A 109 10.04 0.62 -6.54
CA LEU A 109 11.26 -0.18 -6.45
C LEU A 109 12.30 0.18 -7.53
N GLY A 110 11.92 1.00 -8.51
CA GLY A 110 12.81 1.38 -9.61
C GLY A 110 12.78 0.43 -10.80
N LYS A 111 11.98 -0.63 -10.76
CA LYS A 111 11.97 -1.63 -11.83
C LYS A 111 11.42 -1.08 -13.14
N GLY A 112 10.26 -0.41 -13.07
CA GLY A 112 9.64 0.15 -14.27
C GLY A 112 10.48 1.24 -14.91
N GLY A 113 11.03 2.14 -14.08
CA GLY A 113 11.87 3.23 -14.56
C GLY A 113 13.15 2.75 -15.23
N PHE A 114 13.71 1.67 -14.71
CA PHE A 114 14.92 1.08 -15.31
C PHE A 114 14.66 0.59 -16.73
N PHE A 115 13.57 -0.12 -16.94
CA PHE A 115 13.23 -0.59 -18.27
C PHE A 115 12.92 0.55 -19.22
N ALA A 116 12.23 1.56 -18.73
CA ALA A 116 11.95 2.73 -19.56
C ALA A 116 13.23 3.41 -20.03
N LYS A 117 14.24 3.49 -19.17
CA LYS A 117 15.53 4.09 -19.56
C LYS A 117 16.30 3.25 -20.55
N LEU A 118 16.20 1.92 -20.43
CA LEU A 118 16.93 1.03 -21.31
C LEU A 118 16.30 0.91 -22.70
N PHE A 119 14.99 0.90 -22.77
CA PHE A 119 14.28 0.56 -24.00
C PHE A 119 13.35 1.65 -24.51
N GLY A 120 13.19 2.68 -23.74
CA GLY A 120 12.31 3.79 -24.09
C GLY A 120 13.03 4.96 -24.76
#